data_33cd30e21fd83b6ca49f06fabd125fbe
#
_entry.id   33cd30e21fd83b6ca49f06fabd125fbe
#
_cell.length_a   1.000
_cell.length_b   1.000
_cell.length_c   1.000
_cell.angle_alpha   90.00
_cell.angle_beta   90.00
_cell.angle_gamma   90.00
#
_symmetry.space_group_name_H-M   'P 1'
#
loop_
_entity.id
_entity.type
_entity.pdbx_description
1 polymer ?
#
loop_
_entity_poly.entity_id
_entity_poly.type
_entity_poly.pdbx_seq_one_letter_code
_entity_poly.pdbx_strand_id
1 'polypeptide(L)'
;MCIRDRITTGGLGPTPDDLTTDAIAAAFDVPLEERPEVWADITAKARSRGREPSPSTRRQALLPRGATVLPNPTGTAPGMIWSPTPGFTVLTFPGVPSEMRAMWQATAVPWFQQSGLAQGVFTSRKLYFWGIGESTLAEQIDDLLMGTNPTVAPYAGGGEVMLRLTARADTEAEGLEMLVPLEQELRRRTGSRCFGTDDDTQASVVLDLLRQRGQTVAVAESCTGGGLGAALTAVPGSSDVVLGGVIAYSNAIKQALLGVPADLLDRHGAVSDPVAQAMAEGVRRCTGSDWGVAITGIAGPGGGSAEKPVGLVHLAVAGPEGSSSGSCRFGHTRGRDWVRRLSTGEALDRLRLQLLAQV
;
A
#
# COMPACT_ATOMS: atom_id res chain seq x y z
N MET A 1 14.20 -26.30 -11.70
CA MET A 1 14.77 -25.01 -11.28
C MET A 1 15.86 -25.29 -10.25
N CYS A 2 17.13 -25.11 -10.59
CA CYS A 2 18.21 -25.26 -9.62
C CYS A 2 18.26 -24.00 -8.77
N ILE A 3 17.95 -24.11 -7.48
CA ILE A 3 18.10 -23.00 -6.54
C ILE A 3 19.58 -22.91 -6.20
N ARG A 4 20.20 -21.83 -6.65
CA ARG A 4 21.64 -21.62 -6.58
C ARG A 4 22.05 -20.90 -5.29
N ASP A 5 21.15 -20.07 -4.74
CA ASP A 5 21.44 -19.24 -3.59
C ASP A 5 20.24 -19.19 -2.65
N ARG A 6 20.50 -18.90 -1.37
CA ARG A 6 19.49 -18.77 -0.33
C ARG A 6 19.64 -17.44 0.39
N ILE A 7 18.53 -16.77 0.58
CA ILE A 7 18.45 -15.59 1.44
C ILE A 7 17.46 -15.92 2.55
N THR A 8 17.90 -15.80 3.80
CA THR A 8 17.06 -16.02 4.98
C THR A 8 17.01 -14.75 5.84
N THR A 9 15.91 -14.56 6.54
CA THR A 9 15.74 -13.46 7.49
C THR A 9 15.20 -13.98 8.80
N GLY A 10 15.70 -13.45 9.93
CA GLY A 10 15.30 -13.83 11.29
C GLY A 10 16.12 -14.97 11.89
N GLY A 11 15.92 -15.19 13.19
CA GLY A 11 16.59 -16.23 13.95
C GLY A 11 18.08 -16.00 14.18
N LEU A 12 18.54 -14.73 14.18
CA LEU A 12 19.94 -14.32 14.42
C LEU A 12 20.12 -13.62 15.77
N GLY A 13 19.07 -13.56 16.59
CA GLY A 13 19.09 -12.93 17.89
C GLY A 13 19.83 -13.77 18.97
N PRO A 14 19.84 -13.30 20.21
CA PRO A 14 20.52 -13.97 21.33
C PRO A 14 19.62 -14.96 22.07
N THR A 15 18.37 -15.16 21.65
CA THR A 15 17.40 -16.00 22.37
C THR A 15 17.51 -17.48 21.99
N PRO A 16 17.04 -18.41 22.81
CA PRO A 16 17.17 -19.84 22.54
C PRO A 16 16.46 -20.33 21.28
N ASP A 17 15.46 -19.60 20.79
CA ASP A 17 14.71 -19.85 19.56
C ASP A 17 15.37 -19.26 18.31
N ASP A 18 16.43 -18.47 18.48
CA ASP A 18 17.25 -17.96 17.36
C ASP A 18 18.22 -19.05 16.89
N LEU A 19 17.76 -19.90 15.96
CA LEU A 19 18.47 -21.11 15.53
C LEU A 19 19.02 -21.05 14.11
N THR A 20 18.83 -19.96 13.39
CA THR A 20 19.15 -19.88 11.94
C THR A 20 20.63 -20.20 11.66
N THR A 21 21.55 -19.58 12.40
CA THR A 21 22.99 -19.79 12.19
C THR A 21 23.41 -21.20 12.55
N ASP A 22 22.93 -21.71 13.70
CA ASP A 22 23.21 -23.08 14.16
C ASP A 22 22.68 -24.14 13.16
N ALA A 23 21.43 -23.97 12.70
CA ALA A 23 20.80 -24.90 11.78
C ALA A 23 21.54 -24.93 10.42
N ILE A 24 21.96 -23.77 9.91
CA ILE A 24 22.73 -23.69 8.67
C ILE A 24 24.10 -24.34 8.84
N ALA A 25 24.83 -24.06 9.92
CA ALA A 25 26.12 -24.67 10.19
C ALA A 25 26.02 -26.21 10.31
N ALA A 26 25.00 -26.68 11.03
CA ALA A 26 24.73 -28.12 11.19
C ALA A 26 24.36 -28.82 9.87
N ALA A 27 23.58 -28.16 9.00
CA ALA A 27 23.17 -28.72 7.72
C ALA A 27 24.36 -28.99 6.76
N PHE A 28 25.49 -28.29 6.97
CA PHE A 28 26.70 -28.47 6.17
C PHE A 28 27.85 -29.10 6.95
N ASP A 29 27.59 -29.57 8.18
CA ASP A 29 28.59 -30.20 9.07
C ASP A 29 29.83 -29.30 9.28
N VAL A 30 29.62 -28.01 9.50
CA VAL A 30 30.67 -27.01 9.71
C VAL A 30 30.57 -26.42 11.10
N PRO A 31 31.69 -26.36 11.88
CA PRO A 31 31.67 -25.77 13.22
C PRO A 31 31.45 -24.26 13.17
N LEU A 32 30.80 -23.77 14.23
CA LEU A 32 30.70 -22.35 14.51
C LEU A 32 32.02 -21.85 15.14
N GLU A 33 32.47 -20.71 14.70
CA GLU A 33 33.65 -20.02 15.24
C GLU A 33 33.26 -18.63 15.71
N GLU A 34 33.80 -18.23 16.87
CA GLU A 34 33.60 -16.86 17.38
C GLU A 34 34.39 -15.86 16.54
N ARG A 35 33.72 -14.78 16.18
CA ARG A 35 34.30 -13.65 15.44
C ARG A 35 34.60 -12.50 16.41
N PRO A 36 35.87 -12.28 16.78
CA PRO A 36 36.25 -11.23 17.75
C PRO A 36 35.83 -9.83 17.28
N GLU A 37 35.90 -9.57 15.98
CA GLU A 37 35.48 -8.30 15.38
C GLU A 37 33.97 -8.03 15.53
N VAL A 38 33.15 -9.07 15.44
CA VAL A 38 31.70 -8.98 15.67
C VAL A 38 31.39 -8.73 17.15
N TRP A 39 32.08 -9.44 18.04
CA TRP A 39 31.92 -9.21 19.48
C TRP A 39 32.35 -7.80 19.90
N ALA A 40 33.42 -7.28 19.32
CA ALA A 40 33.86 -5.92 19.54
C ALA A 40 32.81 -4.89 19.08
N ASP A 41 32.22 -5.07 17.91
CA ASP A 41 31.15 -4.21 17.38
C ASP A 41 29.90 -4.24 18.26
N ILE A 42 29.43 -5.43 18.66
CA ILE A 42 28.31 -5.61 19.60
C ILE A 42 28.58 -4.86 20.90
N THR A 43 29.78 -5.02 21.45
CA THR A 43 30.16 -4.38 22.72
C THR A 43 30.19 -2.86 22.59
N ALA A 44 30.75 -2.34 21.52
CA ALA A 44 30.78 -0.90 21.22
C ALA A 44 29.37 -0.32 21.11
N LYS A 45 28.47 -0.99 20.40
CA LYS A 45 27.06 -0.59 20.24
C LYS A 45 26.27 -0.65 21.56
N ALA A 46 26.52 -1.65 22.40
CA ALA A 46 25.90 -1.73 23.72
C ALA A 46 26.35 -0.57 24.61
N ARG A 47 27.65 -0.30 24.66
CA ARG A 47 28.25 0.77 25.48
C ARG A 47 27.83 2.16 25.03
N SER A 48 27.69 2.40 23.73
CA SER A 48 27.18 3.68 23.22
C SER A 48 25.76 4.00 23.66
N ARG A 49 25.00 2.95 24.06
CA ARG A 49 23.64 3.05 24.63
C ARG A 49 23.62 2.97 26.16
N GLY A 50 24.80 3.09 26.81
CA GLY A 50 24.93 3.02 28.28
C GLY A 50 24.68 1.63 28.86
N ARG A 51 24.91 0.55 28.11
CA ARG A 51 24.63 -0.84 28.53
C ARG A 51 25.85 -1.73 28.30
N GLU A 52 26.02 -2.76 29.12
CA GLU A 52 26.94 -3.85 28.80
C GLU A 52 26.16 -4.98 28.07
N PRO A 53 26.77 -5.65 27.09
CA PRO A 53 26.12 -6.76 26.41
C PRO A 53 25.91 -7.93 27.39
N SER A 54 24.74 -8.58 27.30
CA SER A 54 24.47 -9.77 28.10
C SER A 54 25.32 -10.96 27.61
N PRO A 55 25.65 -11.94 28.49
CA PRO A 55 26.38 -13.14 28.06
C PRO A 55 25.74 -13.89 26.91
N SER A 56 24.40 -13.92 26.83
CA SER A 56 23.66 -14.54 25.73
C SER A 56 23.91 -13.86 24.38
N THR A 57 24.16 -12.55 24.37
CA THR A 57 24.44 -11.78 23.15
C THR A 57 25.73 -12.25 22.45
N ARG A 58 26.66 -12.89 23.19
CA ARG A 58 27.91 -13.40 22.61
C ARG A 58 27.67 -14.47 21.53
N ARG A 59 26.52 -15.17 21.59
CA ARG A 59 26.11 -16.13 20.57
C ARG A 59 25.98 -15.50 19.18
N GLN A 60 25.64 -14.22 19.09
CA GLN A 60 25.55 -13.50 17.84
C GLN A 60 26.91 -13.32 17.13
N ALA A 61 28.01 -13.50 17.84
CA ALA A 61 29.34 -13.49 17.26
C ALA A 61 29.81 -14.85 16.73
N LEU A 62 28.99 -15.90 16.85
CA LEU A 62 29.31 -17.23 16.32
C LEU A 62 28.84 -17.35 14.87
N LEU A 63 29.74 -17.64 13.96
CA LEU A 63 29.43 -17.84 12.53
C LEU A 63 30.08 -19.16 12.05
N PRO A 64 29.54 -19.81 10.99
CA PRO A 64 30.15 -20.97 10.39
C PRO A 64 31.58 -20.66 9.93
N ARG A 65 32.49 -21.62 10.07
CA ARG A 65 33.86 -21.50 9.57
C ARG A 65 33.83 -21.14 8.07
N GLY A 66 34.59 -20.11 7.68
CA GLY A 66 34.66 -19.63 6.31
C GLY A 66 33.54 -18.69 5.90
N ALA A 67 32.59 -18.40 6.77
CA ALA A 67 31.59 -17.37 6.48
C ALA A 67 32.18 -15.95 6.55
N THR A 68 31.76 -15.10 5.65
CA THR A 68 32.06 -13.64 5.68
C THR A 68 30.98 -12.93 6.48
N VAL A 69 31.40 -12.04 7.38
CA VAL A 69 30.47 -11.22 8.16
C VAL A 69 29.74 -10.24 7.26
N LEU A 70 28.40 -10.21 7.39
CA LEU A 70 27.55 -9.15 6.81
C LEU A 70 27.24 -8.14 7.94
N PRO A 71 27.91 -6.99 8.00
CA PRO A 71 27.78 -6.07 9.12
C PRO A 71 26.36 -5.52 9.26
N ASN A 72 25.89 -5.38 10.49
CA ASN A 72 24.64 -4.72 10.81
C ASN A 72 24.89 -3.30 11.32
N PRO A 73 24.65 -2.24 10.54
CA PRO A 73 24.96 -0.88 10.96
C PRO A 73 24.07 -0.34 12.08
N THR A 74 22.87 -0.91 12.28
CA THR A 74 21.84 -0.37 13.17
C THR A 74 21.53 -1.27 14.38
N GLY A 75 21.72 -2.57 14.24
CA GLY A 75 21.48 -3.58 15.27
C GLY A 75 22.74 -4.30 15.74
N THR A 76 22.58 -5.32 16.59
CA THR A 76 23.70 -6.12 17.12
C THR A 76 23.88 -7.44 16.39
N ALA A 77 22.83 -8.01 15.80
CA ALA A 77 22.89 -9.28 15.09
C ALA A 77 23.48 -9.09 13.69
N PRO A 78 24.70 -9.53 13.38
CA PRO A 78 25.22 -9.52 12.03
C PRO A 78 24.51 -10.58 11.19
N GLY A 79 24.57 -10.44 9.89
CA GLY A 79 24.32 -11.54 8.98
C GLY A 79 25.62 -12.20 8.53
N MET A 80 25.50 -13.12 7.58
CA MET A 80 26.65 -13.71 6.91
C MET A 80 26.40 -13.84 5.42
N ILE A 81 27.50 -13.87 4.67
CA ILE A 81 27.60 -14.35 3.29
C ILE A 81 28.49 -15.59 3.36
N TRP A 82 27.97 -16.73 2.95
CA TRP A 82 28.69 -17.98 3.07
C TRP A 82 28.42 -18.91 1.89
N SER A 83 29.49 -19.43 1.31
CA SER A 83 29.43 -20.42 0.22
C SER A 83 29.95 -21.77 0.72
N PRO A 84 29.11 -22.59 1.37
CA PRO A 84 29.52 -23.88 1.93
C PRO A 84 29.94 -24.89 0.86
N THR A 85 29.39 -24.77 -0.33
CA THR A 85 29.72 -25.63 -1.50
C THR A 85 29.84 -24.79 -2.77
N PRO A 86 30.63 -25.20 -3.76
CA PRO A 86 30.75 -24.48 -5.02
C PRO A 86 29.39 -24.25 -5.70
N GLY A 87 29.11 -23.00 -6.06
CA GLY A 87 27.90 -22.60 -6.75
C GLY A 87 26.65 -22.52 -5.86
N PHE A 88 26.79 -22.54 -4.54
CA PHE A 88 25.71 -22.32 -3.59
C PHE A 88 26.12 -21.32 -2.52
N THR A 89 25.38 -20.23 -2.39
CA THR A 89 25.66 -19.17 -1.42
C THR A 89 24.44 -18.94 -0.51
N VAL A 90 24.70 -18.75 0.77
CA VAL A 90 23.69 -18.41 1.78
C VAL A 90 23.97 -16.99 2.29
N LEU A 91 22.95 -16.15 2.27
CA LEU A 91 22.94 -14.85 2.94
C LEU A 91 21.92 -14.87 4.06
N THR A 92 22.29 -14.38 5.23
CA THR A 92 21.37 -14.26 6.37
C THR A 92 21.24 -12.82 6.81
N PHE A 93 20.03 -12.44 7.21
CA PHE A 93 19.70 -11.11 7.70
C PHE A 93 18.87 -11.20 9.00
N PRO A 94 18.94 -10.20 9.89
CA PRO A 94 18.06 -10.13 11.05
C PRO A 94 16.59 -9.99 10.64
N GLY A 95 15.69 -10.39 11.55
CA GLY A 95 14.25 -10.32 11.32
C GLY A 95 13.66 -8.91 11.37
N VAL A 96 14.38 -7.93 11.96
CA VAL A 96 13.94 -6.55 12.06
C VAL A 96 14.03 -5.87 10.69
N PRO A 97 12.90 -5.43 10.08
CA PRO A 97 12.90 -4.95 8.69
C PRO A 97 13.81 -3.74 8.44
N SER A 98 13.95 -2.83 9.40
CA SER A 98 14.82 -1.66 9.27
C SER A 98 16.31 -2.05 9.22
N GLU A 99 16.72 -3.02 10.04
CA GLU A 99 18.08 -3.55 10.05
C GLU A 99 18.39 -4.29 8.75
N MET A 100 17.50 -5.19 8.35
CA MET A 100 17.63 -5.96 7.10
C MET A 100 17.78 -5.03 5.89
N ARG A 101 16.95 -3.98 5.78
CA ARG A 101 17.04 -3.02 4.67
C ARG A 101 18.36 -2.25 4.66
N ALA A 102 18.84 -1.82 5.84
CA ALA A 102 20.13 -1.14 5.95
C ALA A 102 21.28 -2.04 5.51
N MET A 103 21.30 -3.30 5.96
CA MET A 103 22.31 -4.29 5.57
C MET A 103 22.22 -4.66 4.08
N TRP A 104 21.01 -4.77 3.55
CA TRP A 104 20.78 -5.04 2.13
C TRP A 104 21.43 -3.97 1.26
N GLN A 105 21.13 -2.70 1.53
CA GLN A 105 21.68 -1.58 0.74
C GLN A 105 23.19 -1.39 0.92
N ALA A 106 23.66 -1.47 2.17
CA ALA A 106 25.05 -1.15 2.47
C ALA A 106 26.04 -2.25 2.06
N THR A 107 25.61 -3.51 2.07
CA THR A 107 26.54 -4.65 1.95
C THR A 107 26.13 -5.68 0.91
N ALA A 108 24.87 -6.13 0.93
CA ALA A 108 24.44 -7.23 0.07
C ALA A 108 24.37 -6.81 -1.41
N VAL A 109 23.80 -5.65 -1.72
CA VAL A 109 23.72 -5.13 -3.10
C VAL A 109 25.12 -4.95 -3.70
N PRO A 110 26.07 -4.27 -3.04
CA PRO A 110 27.45 -4.19 -3.55
C PRO A 110 28.09 -5.57 -3.75
N TRP A 111 27.86 -6.50 -2.83
CA TRP A 111 28.39 -7.86 -2.97
C TRP A 111 27.82 -8.60 -4.19
N PHE A 112 26.49 -8.53 -4.42
CA PHE A 112 25.87 -9.12 -5.60
C PHE A 112 26.42 -8.52 -6.90
N GLN A 113 26.65 -7.24 -6.94
CA GLN A 113 27.24 -6.56 -8.11
C GLN A 113 28.68 -7.03 -8.37
N GLN A 114 29.51 -7.13 -7.32
CA GLN A 114 30.90 -7.57 -7.42
C GLN A 114 31.05 -9.05 -7.74
N SER A 115 30.14 -9.89 -7.24
CA SER A 115 30.18 -11.35 -7.45
C SER A 115 29.73 -11.78 -8.85
N GLY A 116 29.22 -10.84 -9.68
CA GLY A 116 28.68 -11.15 -11.00
C GLY A 116 27.36 -11.92 -10.97
N LEU A 117 26.75 -12.09 -9.79
CA LEU A 117 25.44 -12.73 -9.62
C LEU A 117 24.28 -11.82 -10.03
N ALA A 118 24.47 -10.51 -9.93
CA ALA A 118 23.54 -9.51 -10.42
C ALA A 118 23.98 -9.04 -11.81
N GLN A 119 23.34 -9.58 -12.85
CA GLN A 119 23.54 -9.11 -14.22
C GLN A 119 22.29 -8.37 -14.69
N GLY A 120 22.49 -7.16 -15.22
CA GLY A 120 21.41 -6.27 -15.66
C GLY A 120 20.69 -5.56 -14.51
N VAL A 121 19.76 -4.71 -14.89
CA VAL A 121 18.92 -3.89 -14.00
C VAL A 121 17.48 -4.38 -14.09
N PHE A 122 16.81 -4.46 -12.94
CA PHE A 122 15.37 -4.68 -12.89
C PHE A 122 14.66 -3.34 -12.68
N THR A 123 13.91 -2.95 -13.69
CA THR A 123 13.07 -1.75 -13.64
C THR A 123 11.62 -2.18 -13.46
N SER A 124 10.91 -1.54 -12.54
CA SER A 124 9.51 -1.89 -12.27
C SER A 124 8.61 -0.66 -12.35
N ARG A 125 7.39 -0.87 -12.83
CA ARG A 125 6.27 0.08 -12.82
C ARG A 125 5.10 -0.58 -12.12
N LYS A 126 4.37 0.14 -11.28
CA LYS A 126 3.13 -0.30 -10.67
C LYS A 126 1.95 0.40 -11.34
N LEU A 127 0.88 -0.33 -11.58
CA LEU A 127 -0.40 0.21 -12.04
C LEU A 127 -1.47 -0.14 -11.01
N TYR A 128 -2.29 0.83 -10.62
CA TYR A 128 -3.33 0.65 -9.60
C TYR A 128 -4.73 0.71 -10.22
N PHE A 129 -5.58 -0.20 -9.75
CA PHE A 129 -6.93 -0.41 -10.29
C PHE A 129 -7.97 -0.36 -9.18
N TRP A 130 -9.09 0.28 -9.47
CA TRP A 130 -10.28 0.30 -8.62
C TRP A 130 -11.50 -0.25 -9.34
N GLY A 131 -12.45 -0.82 -8.58
CA GLY A 131 -13.71 -1.32 -9.12
C GLY A 131 -13.60 -2.58 -10.00
N ILE A 132 -12.49 -3.31 -9.90
CA ILE A 132 -12.26 -4.60 -10.58
C ILE A 132 -11.64 -5.59 -9.60
N GLY A 133 -12.12 -6.85 -9.63
CA GLY A 133 -11.52 -7.94 -8.86
C GLY A 133 -10.25 -8.49 -9.53
N GLU A 134 -9.36 -9.09 -8.72
CA GLU A 134 -8.11 -9.66 -9.21
C GLU A 134 -8.33 -10.71 -10.31
N SER A 135 -9.26 -11.64 -10.12
CA SER A 135 -9.57 -12.68 -11.11
C SER A 135 -10.09 -12.12 -12.42
N THR A 136 -11.00 -11.13 -12.33
CA THR A 136 -11.55 -10.47 -13.52
C THR A 136 -10.47 -9.67 -14.27
N LEU A 137 -9.58 -9.01 -13.55
CA LEU A 137 -8.45 -8.32 -14.17
C LEU A 137 -7.50 -9.31 -14.82
N ALA A 138 -7.17 -10.43 -14.14
CA ALA A 138 -6.30 -11.47 -14.67
C ALA A 138 -6.86 -12.09 -15.96
N GLU A 139 -8.17 -12.35 -16.03
CA GLU A 139 -8.83 -12.84 -17.25
C GLU A 139 -8.71 -11.86 -18.43
N GLN A 140 -8.78 -10.55 -18.18
CA GLN A 140 -8.66 -9.53 -19.22
C GLN A 140 -7.25 -9.38 -19.81
N ILE A 141 -6.24 -9.84 -19.05
CA ILE A 141 -4.81 -9.69 -19.38
C ILE A 141 -4.07 -11.04 -19.40
N ASP A 142 -4.77 -12.15 -19.54
CA ASP A 142 -4.25 -13.50 -19.40
C ASP A 142 -2.99 -13.75 -20.28
N ASP A 143 -3.04 -13.33 -21.55
CA ASP A 143 -1.92 -13.41 -22.47
C ASP A 143 -0.70 -12.58 -22.02
N LEU A 144 -0.91 -11.43 -21.36
CA LEU A 144 0.16 -10.57 -20.85
C LEU A 144 0.81 -11.14 -19.58
N LEU A 145 0.09 -11.94 -18.79
CA LEU A 145 0.63 -12.61 -17.61
C LEU A 145 1.65 -13.72 -17.98
N MET A 146 1.59 -14.23 -19.19
CA MET A 146 2.52 -15.26 -19.69
C MET A 146 3.85 -14.70 -20.18
N GLY A 147 3.99 -13.38 -20.22
CA GLY A 147 5.23 -12.70 -20.62
C GLY A 147 6.40 -13.05 -19.71
N THR A 148 7.59 -13.24 -20.31
CA THR A 148 8.82 -13.59 -19.57
C THR A 148 9.71 -12.37 -19.29
N ASN A 149 9.68 -11.39 -20.18
CA ASN A 149 10.36 -10.09 -20.02
C ASN A 149 9.81 -9.07 -21.01
N PRO A 150 9.06 -8.06 -20.55
CA PRO A 150 8.66 -7.79 -19.17
C PRO A 150 7.69 -8.81 -18.60
N THR A 151 7.66 -8.93 -17.27
CA THR A 151 6.68 -9.73 -16.53
C THR A 151 5.58 -8.85 -15.94
N VAL A 152 4.39 -9.41 -15.74
CA VAL A 152 3.26 -8.79 -15.04
C VAL A 152 2.88 -9.64 -13.84
N ALA A 153 2.78 -9.04 -12.66
CA ALA A 153 2.39 -9.74 -11.43
C ALA A 153 1.24 -8.99 -10.73
N PRO A 154 0.06 -9.62 -10.55
CA PRO A 154 -1.07 -9.04 -9.82
C PRO A 154 -0.89 -9.17 -8.31
N TYR A 155 -1.37 -8.15 -7.58
CA TYR A 155 -1.44 -8.10 -6.12
C TYR A 155 -2.78 -7.46 -5.74
N ALA A 156 -3.56 -8.14 -4.91
CA ALA A 156 -4.80 -7.59 -4.38
C ALA A 156 -4.67 -7.25 -2.89
N GLY A 157 -5.13 -6.09 -2.51
CA GLY A 157 -5.10 -5.65 -1.13
C GLY A 157 -5.89 -4.36 -0.90
N GLY A 158 -6.49 -4.22 0.26
CA GLY A 158 -7.12 -2.96 0.64
C GLY A 158 -8.34 -2.51 -0.17
N GLY A 159 -8.88 -3.36 -1.06
CA GLY A 159 -9.95 -2.99 -1.99
C GLY A 159 -9.46 -2.58 -3.37
N GLU A 160 -8.16 -2.56 -3.58
CA GLU A 160 -7.49 -2.23 -4.84
C GLU A 160 -6.80 -3.47 -5.41
N VAL A 161 -6.58 -3.48 -6.70
CA VAL A 161 -5.67 -4.39 -7.39
C VAL A 161 -4.50 -3.59 -7.91
N MET A 162 -3.29 -4.10 -7.74
CA MET A 162 -2.06 -3.53 -8.28
C MET A 162 -1.41 -4.54 -9.22
N LEU A 163 -1.02 -4.10 -10.39
CA LEU A 163 -0.14 -4.85 -11.30
C LEU A 163 1.27 -4.29 -11.19
N ARG A 164 2.24 -5.15 -10.89
CA ARG A 164 3.64 -4.79 -11.01
C ARG A 164 4.18 -5.33 -12.33
N LEU A 165 4.60 -4.42 -13.17
CA LEU A 165 5.33 -4.69 -14.39
C LEU A 165 6.82 -4.66 -14.07
N THR A 166 7.58 -5.65 -14.53
CA THR A 166 9.04 -5.68 -14.27
C THR A 166 9.76 -6.09 -15.54
N ALA A 167 10.68 -5.23 -15.98
CA ALA A 167 11.60 -5.50 -17.07
C ALA A 167 13.02 -5.78 -16.52
N ARG A 168 13.75 -6.69 -17.16
CA ARG A 168 15.18 -6.87 -17.00
C ARG A 168 15.87 -6.36 -18.25
N ALA A 169 16.82 -5.43 -18.10
CA ALA A 169 17.58 -4.81 -19.18
C ALA A 169 19.03 -4.55 -18.74
N ASP A 170 19.87 -4.07 -19.62
CA ASP A 170 21.25 -3.71 -19.27
C ASP A 170 21.29 -2.35 -18.56
N THR A 171 20.34 -1.45 -18.87
CA THR A 171 20.20 -0.13 -18.24
C THR A 171 18.76 0.12 -17.75
N GLU A 172 18.60 1.04 -16.81
CA GLU A 172 17.28 1.45 -16.31
C GLU A 172 16.44 2.09 -17.42
N ALA A 173 17.06 2.89 -18.30
CA ALA A 173 16.39 3.54 -19.41
C ALA A 173 15.77 2.51 -20.38
N GLU A 174 16.55 1.52 -20.80
CA GLU A 174 16.04 0.41 -21.62
C GLU A 174 14.91 -0.35 -20.94
N GLY A 175 15.05 -0.61 -19.63
CA GLY A 175 14.01 -1.25 -18.84
C GLY A 175 12.70 -0.46 -18.86
N LEU A 176 12.76 0.87 -18.68
CA LEU A 176 11.59 1.75 -18.77
C LEU A 176 10.98 1.73 -20.17
N GLU A 177 11.79 1.81 -21.24
CA GLU A 177 11.32 1.74 -22.61
C GLU A 177 10.56 0.42 -22.91
N MET A 178 11.05 -0.69 -22.39
CA MET A 178 10.38 -2.00 -22.51
C MET A 178 9.01 -2.03 -21.82
N LEU A 179 8.83 -1.27 -20.73
CA LEU A 179 7.56 -1.22 -19.98
C LEU A 179 6.49 -0.38 -20.66
N VAL A 180 6.85 0.62 -21.47
CA VAL A 180 5.90 1.55 -22.08
C VAL A 180 4.81 0.85 -22.92
N PRO A 181 5.12 -0.01 -23.90
CA PRO A 181 4.09 -0.66 -24.72
C PRO A 181 3.18 -1.57 -23.89
N LEU A 182 3.72 -2.23 -22.87
CA LEU A 182 2.97 -3.10 -21.97
C LEU A 182 1.99 -2.27 -21.12
N GLU A 183 2.43 -1.15 -20.57
CA GLU A 183 1.58 -0.22 -19.80
C GLU A 183 0.46 0.34 -20.70
N GLN A 184 0.76 0.77 -21.90
CA GLN A 184 -0.22 1.30 -22.84
C GLN A 184 -1.30 0.25 -23.17
N GLU A 185 -0.92 -0.98 -23.40
CA GLU A 185 -1.86 -2.07 -23.68
C GLU A 185 -2.72 -2.41 -22.47
N LEU A 186 -2.14 -2.45 -21.26
CA LEU A 186 -2.89 -2.66 -20.03
C LEU A 186 -3.93 -1.54 -19.81
N ARG A 187 -3.55 -0.28 -19.99
CA ARG A 187 -4.47 0.86 -19.88
C ARG A 187 -5.57 0.82 -20.94
N ARG A 188 -5.24 0.43 -22.16
CA ARG A 188 -6.22 0.28 -23.24
C ARG A 188 -7.28 -0.77 -22.92
N ARG A 189 -6.88 -1.94 -22.35
CA ARG A 189 -7.81 -3.02 -21.99
C ARG A 189 -8.66 -2.70 -20.77
N THR A 190 -8.10 -2.00 -19.81
CA THR A 190 -8.76 -1.74 -18.51
C THR A 190 -9.48 -0.40 -18.45
N GLY A 191 -9.17 0.51 -19.37
CA GLY A 191 -9.78 1.83 -19.46
C GLY A 191 -9.64 2.64 -18.16
N SER A 192 -10.71 3.30 -17.77
CA SER A 192 -10.75 4.16 -16.58
C SER A 192 -10.59 3.41 -15.24
N ARG A 193 -10.57 2.09 -15.23
CA ARG A 193 -10.30 1.32 -14.00
C ARG A 193 -8.85 1.45 -13.50
N CYS A 194 -7.89 1.69 -14.41
CA CYS A 194 -6.53 2.05 -14.05
C CYS A 194 -6.51 3.52 -13.59
N PHE A 195 -6.33 3.77 -12.31
CA PHE A 195 -6.42 5.13 -11.78
C PHE A 195 -5.05 5.79 -11.56
N GLY A 196 -3.98 5.02 -11.37
CA GLY A 196 -2.68 5.60 -11.03
C GLY A 196 -1.49 4.69 -11.30
N THR A 197 -0.31 5.22 -11.11
CA THR A 197 0.99 4.55 -11.27
C THR A 197 1.91 4.80 -10.07
N ASP A 198 2.82 3.88 -9.83
CA ASP A 198 3.95 3.97 -8.90
C ASP A 198 3.58 4.46 -7.49
N ASP A 199 3.72 5.73 -7.19
CA ASP A 199 3.42 6.30 -5.87
C ASP A 199 2.04 7.00 -5.82
N ASP A 200 1.25 6.91 -6.89
CA ASP A 200 -0.08 7.47 -6.93
C ASP A 200 -1.01 6.80 -5.91
N THR A 201 -1.85 7.61 -5.31
CA THR A 201 -3.02 7.22 -4.54
C THR A 201 -4.27 7.74 -5.23
N GLN A 202 -5.45 7.15 -4.96
CA GLN A 202 -6.70 7.72 -5.48
C GLN A 202 -6.85 9.20 -5.10
N ALA A 203 -6.43 9.58 -3.89
CA ALA A 203 -6.49 10.96 -3.42
C ALA A 203 -5.55 11.88 -4.21
N SER A 204 -4.28 11.48 -4.44
CA SER A 204 -3.34 12.30 -5.20
C SER A 204 -3.84 12.55 -6.63
N VAL A 205 -4.33 11.50 -7.30
CA VAL A 205 -4.88 11.61 -8.64
C VAL A 205 -6.10 12.54 -8.70
N VAL A 206 -7.01 12.46 -7.73
CA VAL A 206 -8.16 13.36 -7.63
C VAL A 206 -7.71 14.82 -7.45
N LEU A 207 -6.76 15.06 -6.54
CA LEU A 207 -6.24 16.41 -6.30
C LEU A 207 -5.56 16.99 -7.54
N ASP A 208 -4.79 16.19 -8.27
CA ASP A 208 -4.14 16.63 -9.50
C ASP A 208 -5.15 16.95 -10.60
N LEU A 209 -6.21 16.15 -10.74
CA LEU A 209 -7.31 16.46 -11.66
C LEU A 209 -8.03 17.77 -11.29
N LEU A 210 -8.25 18.03 -10.01
CA LEU A 210 -8.83 19.28 -9.52
C LEU A 210 -7.92 20.48 -9.82
N ARG A 211 -6.62 20.36 -9.55
CA ARG A 211 -5.60 21.39 -9.87
C ARG A 211 -5.56 21.76 -11.34
N GLN A 212 -5.52 20.73 -12.19
CA GLN A 212 -5.51 20.92 -13.65
C GLN A 212 -6.73 21.71 -14.15
N ARG A 213 -7.85 21.65 -13.42
CA ARG A 213 -9.10 22.36 -13.74
C ARG A 213 -9.28 23.66 -12.99
N GLY A 214 -8.42 23.98 -12.03
CA GLY A 214 -8.62 25.11 -11.12
C GLY A 214 -9.89 24.99 -10.27
N GLN A 215 -10.28 23.74 -9.93
CA GLN A 215 -11.51 23.43 -9.20
C GLN A 215 -11.21 22.95 -7.78
N THR A 216 -12.18 23.09 -6.91
CA THR A 216 -12.10 22.81 -5.47
C THR A 216 -13.10 21.75 -5.04
N VAL A 217 -12.83 21.06 -3.92
CA VAL A 217 -13.71 20.03 -3.36
C VAL A 217 -13.96 20.22 -1.87
N ALA A 218 -15.16 19.84 -1.43
CA ALA A 218 -15.51 19.68 -0.02
C ALA A 218 -16.25 18.34 0.20
N VAL A 219 -16.19 17.84 1.43
CA VAL A 219 -16.70 16.49 1.76
C VAL A 219 -17.78 16.54 2.86
N ALA A 220 -18.80 15.68 2.74
CA ALA A 220 -19.85 15.49 3.75
C ALA A 220 -19.88 14.01 4.17
N GLU A 221 -19.47 13.74 5.38
CA GLU A 221 -19.26 12.37 5.84
C GLU A 221 -20.18 11.97 6.99
N SER A 222 -20.71 10.75 6.93
CA SER A 222 -21.43 10.13 8.02
C SER A 222 -20.70 8.88 8.52
N CYS A 223 -20.91 7.71 7.94
CA CYS A 223 -20.34 6.46 8.45
C CYS A 223 -18.81 6.37 8.36
N THR A 224 -18.16 7.13 7.48
CA THR A 224 -16.70 7.22 7.35
C THR A 224 -16.06 8.12 8.40
N GLY A 225 -16.83 9.06 8.98
CA GLY A 225 -16.40 9.84 10.15
C GLY A 225 -15.11 10.64 9.94
N GLY A 226 -14.92 11.24 8.77
CA GLY A 226 -13.74 11.99 8.40
C GLY A 226 -12.70 11.21 7.58
N GLY A 227 -12.98 9.97 7.21
CA GLY A 227 -12.04 9.13 6.45
C GLY A 227 -11.71 9.66 5.06
N LEU A 228 -12.69 10.23 4.35
CA LEU A 228 -12.47 10.84 3.04
C LEU A 228 -11.66 12.14 3.15
N GLY A 229 -12.02 12.99 4.11
CA GLY A 229 -11.26 14.20 4.40
C GLY A 229 -9.81 13.90 4.80
N ALA A 230 -9.61 12.88 5.65
CA ALA A 230 -8.28 12.41 6.05
C ALA A 230 -7.47 11.89 4.87
N ALA A 231 -8.08 11.13 3.95
CA ALA A 231 -7.39 10.62 2.75
C ALA A 231 -6.93 11.76 1.82
N LEU A 232 -7.77 12.76 1.58
CA LEU A 232 -7.42 13.92 0.77
C LEU A 232 -6.32 14.76 1.42
N THR A 233 -6.44 15.04 2.73
CA THR A 233 -5.49 15.89 3.46
C THR A 233 -4.19 15.18 3.83
N ALA A 234 -4.10 13.87 3.67
CA ALA A 234 -2.83 13.13 3.77
C ALA A 234 -1.85 13.44 2.62
N VAL A 235 -2.35 13.99 1.51
CA VAL A 235 -1.51 14.39 0.38
C VAL A 235 -0.96 15.79 0.63
N PRO A 236 0.37 16.00 0.65
CA PRO A 236 0.97 17.31 0.84
C PRO A 236 0.47 18.32 -0.20
N GLY A 237 0.18 19.54 0.25
CA GLY A 237 -0.33 20.63 -0.61
C GLY A 237 -1.82 20.54 -0.94
N SER A 238 -2.58 19.62 -0.33
CA SER A 238 -4.02 19.45 -0.60
C SER A 238 -4.87 20.70 -0.30
N SER A 239 -4.38 21.62 0.54
CA SER A 239 -5.08 22.84 0.92
C SER A 239 -5.35 23.84 -0.21
N ASP A 240 -4.72 23.64 -1.37
CA ASP A 240 -4.94 24.45 -2.57
C ASP A 240 -6.29 24.14 -3.25
N VAL A 241 -6.80 22.91 -3.10
CA VAL A 241 -8.05 22.45 -3.73
C VAL A 241 -9.08 21.86 -2.75
N VAL A 242 -8.69 21.48 -1.53
CA VAL A 242 -9.60 20.96 -0.49
C VAL A 242 -10.03 22.10 0.43
N LEU A 243 -11.28 22.54 0.33
CA LEU A 243 -11.79 23.63 1.15
C LEU A 243 -12.19 23.21 2.56
N GLY A 244 -12.47 21.91 2.77
CA GLY A 244 -12.87 21.40 4.08
C GLY A 244 -13.98 20.34 3.99
N GLY A 245 -14.70 20.14 5.11
CA GLY A 245 -15.77 19.16 5.13
C GLY A 245 -16.57 19.16 6.42
N VAL A 246 -17.70 18.46 6.38
CA VAL A 246 -18.63 18.32 7.51
C VAL A 246 -18.78 16.83 7.86
N ILE A 247 -18.46 16.48 9.10
CA ILE A 247 -18.81 15.17 9.66
C ILE A 247 -20.27 15.25 10.17
N ALA A 248 -21.22 14.94 9.29
CA ALA A 248 -22.65 14.99 9.55
C ALA A 248 -23.16 13.64 10.09
N TYR A 249 -22.75 13.28 11.32
CA TYR A 249 -23.04 11.95 11.87
C TYR A 249 -24.50 11.77 12.29
N SER A 250 -25.10 12.79 12.91
CA SER A 250 -26.52 12.81 13.30
C SER A 250 -27.40 13.47 12.23
N ASN A 251 -28.71 13.17 12.27
CA ASN A 251 -29.69 13.82 11.38
C ASN A 251 -29.76 15.32 11.66
N ALA A 252 -29.66 15.73 12.91
CA ALA A 252 -29.65 17.15 13.28
C ALA A 252 -28.51 17.92 12.60
N ILE A 253 -27.30 17.36 12.54
CA ILE A 253 -26.17 17.97 11.85
C ILE A 253 -26.36 17.97 10.33
N LYS A 254 -26.94 16.90 9.75
CA LYS A 254 -27.30 16.90 8.32
C LYS A 254 -28.24 18.04 7.95
N GLN A 255 -29.23 18.33 8.82
CA GLN A 255 -30.15 19.45 8.63
C GLN A 255 -29.44 20.80 8.86
N ALA A 256 -28.82 20.97 10.03
CA ALA A 256 -28.30 22.25 10.45
C ALA A 256 -27.15 22.78 9.59
N LEU A 257 -26.20 21.91 9.21
CA LEU A 257 -24.99 22.33 8.49
C LEU A 257 -25.07 22.10 6.98
N LEU A 258 -25.74 21.05 6.55
CA LEU A 258 -25.82 20.69 5.12
C LEU A 258 -27.16 21.09 4.50
N GLY A 259 -28.15 21.51 5.31
CA GLY A 259 -29.47 21.88 4.83
C GLY A 259 -30.26 20.72 4.25
N VAL A 260 -30.00 19.49 4.71
CA VAL A 260 -30.78 18.32 4.28
C VAL A 260 -32.22 18.49 4.78
N PRO A 261 -33.24 18.43 3.89
CA PRO A 261 -34.65 18.62 4.30
C PRO A 261 -35.11 17.56 5.31
N ALA A 262 -35.84 17.97 6.35
CA ALA A 262 -36.37 17.07 7.37
C ALA A 262 -37.28 15.99 6.78
N ASP A 263 -38.17 16.40 5.89
CA ASP A 263 -39.10 15.51 5.18
C ASP A 263 -38.40 14.45 4.31
N LEU A 264 -37.19 14.78 3.80
CA LEU A 264 -36.38 13.84 3.06
C LEU A 264 -35.81 12.75 3.98
N LEU A 265 -35.35 13.14 5.17
CA LEU A 265 -34.90 12.20 6.20
C LEU A 265 -36.04 11.31 6.73
N ASP A 266 -37.23 11.88 6.91
CA ASP A 266 -38.40 11.15 7.40
C ASP A 266 -38.87 10.12 6.37
N ARG A 267 -38.92 10.47 5.08
CA ARG A 267 -39.37 9.59 4.01
C ARG A 267 -38.42 8.49 3.63
N HIS A 268 -37.10 8.81 3.57
CA HIS A 268 -36.07 7.92 3.00
C HIS A 268 -35.10 7.38 4.05
N GLY A 269 -35.07 7.98 5.23
CA GLY A 269 -34.04 7.72 6.25
C GLY A 269 -32.65 8.23 5.84
N ALA A 270 -31.77 8.36 6.82
CA ALA A 270 -30.43 8.94 6.63
C ALA A 270 -29.57 8.18 5.62
N VAL A 271 -29.79 6.86 5.46
CA VAL A 271 -29.04 6.00 4.54
C VAL A 271 -29.88 5.78 3.29
N SER A 272 -29.72 6.68 2.32
CA SER A 272 -30.46 6.67 1.06
C SER A 272 -29.79 7.57 0.02
N ASP A 273 -30.05 7.33 -1.27
CA ASP A 273 -29.53 8.13 -2.38
C ASP A 273 -29.97 9.60 -2.30
N PRO A 274 -31.29 9.92 -2.03
CA PRO A 274 -31.71 11.31 -1.93
C PRO A 274 -30.99 12.08 -0.81
N VAL A 275 -30.75 11.43 0.34
CA VAL A 275 -30.03 12.07 1.46
C VAL A 275 -28.55 12.22 1.14
N ALA A 276 -27.89 11.25 0.51
CA ALA A 276 -26.52 11.38 0.06
C ALA A 276 -26.36 12.55 -0.93
N GLN A 277 -27.29 12.67 -1.88
CA GLN A 277 -27.29 13.78 -2.85
C GLN A 277 -27.47 15.13 -2.16
N ALA A 278 -28.45 15.25 -1.27
CA ALA A 278 -28.68 16.48 -0.52
C ALA A 278 -27.48 16.87 0.36
N MET A 279 -26.77 15.89 0.92
CA MET A 279 -25.51 16.12 1.66
C MET A 279 -24.40 16.65 0.75
N ALA A 280 -24.20 16.08 -0.45
CA ALA A 280 -23.19 16.52 -1.41
C ALA A 280 -23.46 17.93 -1.91
N GLU A 281 -24.69 18.25 -2.28
CA GLU A 281 -25.12 19.59 -2.65
C GLU A 281 -25.02 20.58 -1.48
N GLY A 282 -25.35 20.12 -0.26
CA GLY A 282 -25.25 20.89 0.96
C GLY A 282 -23.84 21.32 1.29
N VAL A 283 -22.88 20.42 1.25
CA VAL A 283 -21.48 20.75 1.55
C VAL A 283 -20.88 21.68 0.48
N ARG A 284 -21.24 21.46 -0.78
CA ARG A 284 -20.86 22.36 -1.87
C ARG A 284 -21.35 23.79 -1.66
N ARG A 285 -22.61 23.94 -1.26
CA ARG A 285 -23.20 25.27 -0.96
C ARG A 285 -22.55 25.94 0.24
N CYS A 286 -22.35 25.24 1.34
CA CYS A 286 -21.87 25.85 2.57
C CYS A 286 -20.37 26.20 2.52
N THR A 287 -19.59 25.53 1.68
CA THR A 287 -18.15 25.81 1.52
C THR A 287 -17.82 26.67 0.30
N GLY A 288 -18.74 26.77 -0.69
CA GLY A 288 -18.47 27.43 -1.96
C GLY A 288 -17.55 26.63 -2.88
N SER A 289 -17.36 25.33 -2.63
CA SER A 289 -16.54 24.47 -3.48
C SER A 289 -17.22 24.16 -4.83
N ASP A 290 -16.42 23.83 -5.84
CA ASP A 290 -16.92 23.40 -7.14
C ASP A 290 -17.52 21.99 -7.09
N TRP A 291 -16.95 21.13 -6.24
CA TRP A 291 -17.39 19.75 -6.02
C TRP A 291 -17.74 19.49 -4.56
N GLY A 292 -18.83 18.77 -4.36
CA GLY A 292 -19.23 18.22 -3.07
C GLY A 292 -19.31 16.70 -3.14
N VAL A 293 -18.67 15.99 -2.22
CA VAL A 293 -18.70 14.53 -2.15
C VAL A 293 -19.32 14.09 -0.83
N ALA A 294 -20.34 13.24 -0.90
CA ALA A 294 -21.03 12.78 0.30
C ALA A 294 -21.03 11.26 0.46
N ILE A 295 -20.94 10.81 1.72
CA ILE A 295 -21.02 9.40 2.11
C ILE A 295 -21.96 9.24 3.28
N THR A 296 -22.99 8.40 3.13
CA THR A 296 -23.87 7.95 4.22
C THR A 296 -24.09 6.45 4.13
N GLY A 297 -24.10 5.73 5.25
CA GLY A 297 -24.21 4.26 5.20
C GLY A 297 -24.20 3.58 6.56
N ILE A 298 -24.26 2.25 6.53
CA ILE A 298 -24.25 1.38 7.70
C ILE A 298 -22.95 0.57 7.70
N ALA A 299 -21.95 1.07 8.43
CA ALA A 299 -20.64 0.42 8.48
C ALA A 299 -20.61 -0.82 9.40
N GLY A 300 -21.60 -0.99 10.27
CA GLY A 300 -21.68 -2.12 11.20
C GLY A 300 -20.89 -1.92 12.51
N PRO A 301 -20.77 -2.96 13.38
CA PRO A 301 -21.35 -4.30 13.19
C PRO A 301 -22.89 -4.36 13.34
N GLY A 302 -23.51 -3.40 14.02
CA GLY A 302 -24.95 -3.27 14.19
C GLY A 302 -25.60 -2.23 13.28
N GLY A 303 -26.89 -1.95 13.50
CA GLY A 303 -27.63 -0.89 12.81
C GLY A 303 -28.18 -1.25 11.42
N GLY A 304 -28.02 -2.49 10.97
CA GLY A 304 -28.61 -2.97 9.73
C GLY A 304 -30.02 -3.56 9.90
N SER A 305 -30.79 -3.56 8.81
CA SER A 305 -32.05 -4.27 8.66
C SER A 305 -32.00 -5.14 7.39
N ALA A 306 -33.08 -5.93 7.15
CA ALA A 306 -33.19 -6.71 5.93
C ALA A 306 -33.18 -5.82 4.67
N GLU A 307 -33.81 -4.66 4.74
CA GLU A 307 -33.86 -3.69 3.64
C GLU A 307 -32.58 -2.87 3.50
N LYS A 308 -31.96 -2.50 4.63
CA LYS A 308 -30.74 -1.72 4.71
C LYS A 308 -29.67 -2.50 5.50
N PRO A 309 -29.03 -3.49 4.88
CA PRO A 309 -28.08 -4.35 5.59
C PRO A 309 -26.78 -3.61 5.93
N VAL A 310 -26.04 -4.15 6.90
CA VAL A 310 -24.66 -3.72 7.18
C VAL A 310 -23.83 -3.83 5.90
N GLY A 311 -23.04 -2.79 5.64
CA GLY A 311 -22.25 -2.65 4.41
C GLY A 311 -22.97 -1.92 3.27
N LEU A 312 -24.25 -1.54 3.44
CA LEU A 312 -24.93 -0.64 2.51
C LEU A 312 -24.44 0.79 2.73
N VAL A 313 -23.94 1.39 1.65
CA VAL A 313 -23.44 2.76 1.64
C VAL A 313 -23.96 3.48 0.42
N HIS A 314 -24.47 4.69 0.60
CA HIS A 314 -24.88 5.59 -0.45
C HIS A 314 -23.83 6.71 -0.59
N LEU A 315 -23.46 6.98 -1.82
CA LEU A 315 -22.46 7.99 -2.17
C LEU A 315 -23.04 8.95 -3.21
N ALA A 316 -22.67 10.21 -3.09
CA ALA A 316 -23.06 11.21 -4.07
C ALA A 316 -21.90 12.14 -4.38
N VAL A 317 -21.85 12.61 -5.63
CA VAL A 317 -20.95 13.64 -6.11
C VAL A 317 -21.82 14.75 -6.75
N ALA A 318 -21.67 15.96 -6.25
CA ALA A 318 -22.30 17.16 -6.78
C ALA A 318 -21.24 18.05 -7.43
N GLY A 319 -21.39 18.37 -8.69
CA GLY A 319 -20.47 19.17 -9.48
C GLY A 319 -21.15 20.35 -10.17
N PRO A 320 -20.42 21.09 -11.02
CA PRO A 320 -20.96 22.24 -11.78
C PRO A 320 -22.14 21.88 -12.69
N GLU A 321 -22.14 20.67 -13.28
CA GLU A 321 -23.14 20.21 -14.23
C GLU A 321 -24.32 19.45 -13.60
N GLY A 322 -24.29 19.28 -12.27
CA GLY A 322 -25.34 18.57 -11.56
C GLY A 322 -24.78 17.60 -10.52
N SER A 323 -25.67 16.73 -10.03
CA SER A 323 -25.30 15.74 -9.01
C SER A 323 -25.67 14.32 -9.46
N SER A 324 -24.86 13.36 -9.03
CA SER A 324 -25.09 11.92 -9.22
C SER A 324 -24.98 11.21 -7.90
N SER A 325 -25.81 10.17 -7.69
CA SER A 325 -25.78 9.33 -6.50
C SER A 325 -25.93 7.85 -6.85
N GLY A 326 -25.56 7.01 -5.93
CA GLY A 326 -25.74 5.56 -6.06
C GLY A 326 -25.22 4.82 -4.87
N SER A 327 -25.63 3.58 -4.71
CA SER A 327 -25.30 2.75 -3.56
C SER A 327 -24.28 1.66 -3.88
N CYS A 328 -23.55 1.25 -2.85
CA CYS A 328 -22.67 0.09 -2.84
C CYS A 328 -23.04 -0.85 -1.68
N ARG A 329 -22.77 -2.14 -1.85
CA ARG A 329 -22.92 -3.15 -0.82
C ARG A 329 -21.58 -3.83 -0.58
N PHE A 330 -20.86 -3.39 0.44
CA PHE A 330 -19.52 -3.90 0.75
C PHE A 330 -19.52 -5.18 1.63
N GLY A 331 -20.72 -5.65 2.01
CA GLY A 331 -20.87 -6.79 2.92
C GLY A 331 -20.48 -6.46 4.37
N HIS A 332 -20.58 -7.47 5.23
CA HIS A 332 -20.34 -7.31 6.68
C HIS A 332 -19.18 -8.19 7.21
N THR A 333 -18.68 -9.12 6.42
CA THR A 333 -17.74 -10.17 6.88
C THR A 333 -16.36 -9.64 7.27
N ARG A 334 -15.91 -8.55 6.67
CA ARG A 334 -14.61 -7.93 6.96
C ARG A 334 -14.66 -6.78 7.98
N GLY A 335 -15.84 -6.53 8.55
CA GLY A 335 -16.04 -5.58 9.65
C GLY A 335 -16.13 -4.10 9.23
N ARG A 336 -16.32 -3.24 10.25
CA ARG A 336 -16.61 -1.81 10.13
C ARG A 336 -15.51 -1.02 9.39
N ASP A 337 -14.26 -1.25 9.72
CA ASP A 337 -13.14 -0.51 9.12
C ASP A 337 -12.98 -0.80 7.63
N TRP A 338 -13.30 -2.03 7.23
CA TRP A 338 -13.31 -2.41 5.82
C TRP A 338 -14.39 -1.65 5.04
N VAL A 339 -15.62 -1.59 5.57
CA VAL A 339 -16.72 -0.82 4.92
C VAL A 339 -16.33 0.65 4.79
N ARG A 340 -15.80 1.26 5.85
CA ARG A 340 -15.34 2.67 5.83
C ARG A 340 -14.25 2.91 4.79
N ARG A 341 -13.25 2.03 4.72
CA ARG A 341 -12.16 2.09 3.75
C ARG A 341 -12.67 2.02 2.32
N LEU A 342 -13.51 1.02 2.02
CA LEU A 342 -14.08 0.88 0.68
C LEU A 342 -15.00 2.06 0.30
N SER A 343 -15.74 2.59 1.26
CA SER A 343 -16.58 3.78 1.04
C SER A 343 -15.73 5.01 0.66
N THR A 344 -14.57 5.18 1.30
CA THR A 344 -13.64 6.27 0.99
C THR A 344 -13.06 6.10 -0.42
N GLY A 345 -12.57 4.91 -0.77
CA GLY A 345 -12.01 4.64 -2.10
C GLY A 345 -13.07 4.79 -3.21
N GLU A 346 -14.27 4.29 -2.99
CA GLU A 346 -15.38 4.44 -3.94
C GLU A 346 -15.79 5.91 -4.15
N ALA A 347 -15.76 6.72 -3.09
CA ALA A 347 -16.07 8.14 -3.19
C ALA A 347 -15.01 8.89 -4.00
N LEU A 348 -13.74 8.58 -3.79
CA LEU A 348 -12.63 9.14 -4.57
C LEU A 348 -12.71 8.72 -6.04
N ASP A 349 -13.00 7.45 -6.31
CA ASP A 349 -13.11 6.97 -7.69
C ASP A 349 -14.29 7.60 -8.45
N ARG A 350 -15.46 7.75 -7.78
CA ARG A 350 -16.60 8.45 -8.39
C ARG A 350 -16.28 9.90 -8.72
N LEU A 351 -15.61 10.63 -7.83
CA LEU A 351 -15.18 11.99 -8.12
C LEU A 351 -14.17 12.02 -9.27
N ARG A 352 -13.19 11.12 -9.27
CA ARG A 352 -12.22 10.97 -10.36
C ARG A 352 -12.91 10.75 -11.72
N LEU A 353 -13.86 9.83 -11.78
CA LEU A 353 -14.60 9.53 -13.02
C LEU A 353 -15.42 10.73 -13.51
N GLN A 354 -16.05 11.48 -12.60
CA GLN A 354 -16.78 12.71 -12.93
C GLN A 354 -15.82 13.79 -13.46
N LEU A 355 -14.66 13.93 -12.83
CA LEU A 355 -13.63 14.85 -13.32
C LEU A 355 -13.12 14.45 -14.70
N LEU A 356 -12.93 13.18 -14.99
CA LEU A 356 -12.51 12.69 -16.31
C LEU A 356 -13.60 12.87 -17.40
N ALA A 357 -14.87 12.78 -17.05
CA ALA A 357 -15.98 12.89 -17.99
C ALA A 357 -16.23 14.31 -18.51
N GLN A 358 -15.68 15.33 -17.85
CA GLN A 358 -15.80 16.75 -18.27
C GLN A 358 -14.74 17.17 -19.33
N VAL A 359 -14.06 16.22 -19.98
CA VAL A 359 -13.05 16.49 -21.05
C VAL A 359 -13.72 16.63 -22.39
#